data_cdcae9357aff060e7bc28f5abbc70943
#
_entry.id   cdcae9357aff060e7bc28f5abbc70943
#
_cell.length_a   1.000
_cell.length_b   1.000
_cell.length_c   1.000
_cell.angle_alpha   90.00
_cell.angle_beta   90.00
_cell.angle_gamma   90.00
#
_symmetry.space_group_name_H-M   'P 1'
#
loop_
_entity.id
_entity.type
_entity.pdbx_description
1 polymer ?
#
loop_
_entity_poly.entity_id
_entity_poly.type
_entity_poly.pdbx_seq_one_letter_code
_entity_poly.pdbx_strand_id
1 'polypeptide(L)'
;MSVCLETRCDDIARAVGRLKDVAAQDALMLLTNCLSAPKLLHTLRSDHCEGHLLLQRFDDLQRSALCQISNVSLTDEQWLQASLPVRNGGLGIRRVQSLAPSAFLASAAGTRLLQDHVLGQVGIFNDDDFSTSLQSRPYPIPEKAAVTSQRAWDKTVVEAQFSKRTTASGKASGCRGASQRRQAACAAHCGLRSSPRQRSRPR
;
A
#
# COMPACT_ATOMS: atom_id res chain seq x y z
N MET A 1 5.11 -19.54 -13.77
CA MET A 1 4.70 -18.38 -13.00
C MET A 1 4.55 -17.08 -13.78
N SER A 2 5.54 -16.63 -14.55
CA SER A 2 5.51 -15.37 -15.31
C SER A 2 4.25 -15.18 -16.16
N VAL A 3 3.85 -16.19 -16.93
CA VAL A 3 2.64 -16.16 -17.77
C VAL A 3 1.36 -15.88 -16.99
N CYS A 4 1.22 -16.44 -15.79
CA CYS A 4 0.04 -16.19 -14.94
C CYS A 4 0.00 -14.74 -14.47
N LEU A 5 1.13 -14.18 -14.03
CA LEU A 5 1.23 -12.78 -13.60
C LEU A 5 1.02 -11.81 -14.77
N GLU A 6 1.55 -12.13 -15.97
CA GLU A 6 1.30 -11.33 -17.18
C GLU A 6 -0.19 -11.29 -17.52
N THR A 7 -0.84 -12.44 -17.56
CA THR A 7 -2.29 -12.52 -17.80
C THR A 7 -3.07 -11.67 -16.80
N ARG A 8 -2.69 -11.68 -15.50
CA ARG A 8 -3.33 -10.86 -14.49
C ARG A 8 -3.08 -9.36 -14.65
N CYS A 9 -1.88 -8.99 -15.08
CA CYS A 9 -1.59 -7.58 -15.42
C CYS A 9 -2.42 -7.10 -16.62
N ASP A 10 -2.60 -7.95 -17.63
CA ASP A 10 -3.40 -7.62 -18.80
C ASP A 10 -4.91 -7.58 -18.48
N ASP A 11 -5.38 -8.47 -17.60
CA ASP A 11 -6.75 -8.45 -17.07
C ASP A 11 -7.05 -7.15 -16.32
N ILE A 12 -6.16 -6.70 -15.44
CA ILE A 12 -6.37 -5.44 -14.72
C ILE A 12 -6.27 -4.24 -15.66
N ALA A 13 -5.37 -4.23 -16.62
CA ALA A 13 -5.26 -3.14 -17.58
C ALA A 13 -6.55 -2.98 -18.40
N ARG A 14 -7.15 -4.09 -18.85
CA ARG A 14 -8.46 -4.09 -19.53
C ARG A 14 -9.59 -3.61 -18.61
N ALA A 15 -9.60 -4.08 -17.36
CA ALA A 15 -10.62 -3.69 -16.38
C ALA A 15 -10.54 -2.20 -16.04
N VAL A 16 -9.34 -1.66 -15.84
CA VAL A 16 -9.10 -0.22 -15.59
C VAL A 16 -9.64 0.64 -16.74
N GLY A 17 -9.47 0.19 -17.98
CA GLY A 17 -10.04 0.88 -19.15
C GLY A 17 -11.56 1.03 -19.07
N ARG A 18 -12.27 0.05 -18.50
CA ARG A 18 -13.73 0.06 -18.33
C ARG A 18 -14.21 0.83 -17.08
N LEU A 19 -13.36 1.00 -16.07
CA LEU A 19 -13.71 1.76 -14.87
C LEU A 19 -13.99 3.24 -15.14
N LYS A 20 -13.53 3.77 -16.28
CA LYS A 20 -13.82 5.15 -16.69
C LYS A 20 -15.30 5.43 -16.98
N ASP A 21 -16.04 4.39 -17.35
CA ASP A 21 -17.44 4.46 -17.71
C ASP A 21 -18.38 4.27 -16.51
N VAL A 22 -17.80 4.08 -15.31
CA VAL A 22 -18.52 3.79 -14.06
C VAL A 22 -18.40 5.00 -13.11
N ALA A 23 -19.41 5.24 -12.29
CA ALA A 23 -19.36 6.27 -11.25
C ALA A 23 -18.13 6.10 -10.34
N ALA A 24 -17.46 7.18 -9.98
CA ALA A 24 -16.17 7.14 -9.28
C ALA A 24 -16.20 6.34 -7.98
N GLN A 25 -17.31 6.38 -7.23
CA GLN A 25 -17.48 5.60 -5.99
C GLN A 25 -17.54 4.10 -6.26
N ASP A 26 -18.31 3.69 -7.27
CA ASP A 26 -18.44 2.29 -7.66
C ASP A 26 -17.14 1.77 -8.27
N ALA A 27 -16.48 2.59 -9.09
CA ALA A 27 -15.17 2.28 -9.66
C ALA A 27 -14.11 2.07 -8.55
N LEU A 28 -14.09 2.92 -7.50
CA LEU A 28 -13.21 2.77 -6.35
C LEU A 28 -13.51 1.49 -5.58
N MET A 29 -14.78 1.18 -5.36
CA MET A 29 -15.20 -0.04 -4.67
C MET A 29 -14.79 -1.30 -5.45
N LEU A 30 -14.98 -1.31 -6.77
CA LEU A 30 -14.53 -2.40 -7.65
C LEU A 30 -13.01 -2.53 -7.66
N LEU A 31 -12.28 -1.41 -7.74
CA LEU A 31 -10.83 -1.41 -7.69
C LEU A 31 -10.34 -2.03 -6.38
N THR A 32 -10.90 -1.62 -5.25
CA THR A 32 -10.45 -2.05 -3.92
C THR A 32 -10.76 -3.53 -3.64
N ASN A 33 -12.01 -3.96 -3.94
CA ASN A 33 -12.51 -5.26 -3.50
C ASN A 33 -12.34 -6.37 -4.53
N CYS A 34 -12.28 -6.03 -5.83
CA CYS A 34 -12.30 -7.02 -6.89
C CYS A 34 -11.04 -7.04 -7.75
N LEU A 35 -10.45 -5.89 -8.02
CA LEU A 35 -9.38 -5.74 -9.01
C LEU A 35 -7.97 -5.61 -8.39
N SER A 36 -7.88 -5.40 -7.07
CA SER A 36 -6.60 -5.26 -6.37
C SER A 36 -6.01 -6.62 -5.93
N ALA A 37 -5.41 -6.67 -4.77
CA ALA A 37 -4.79 -7.87 -4.19
C ALA A 37 -5.61 -9.17 -4.32
N PRO A 38 -6.97 -9.19 -4.22
CA PRO A 38 -7.74 -10.42 -4.39
C PRO A 38 -7.50 -11.15 -5.71
N LYS A 39 -7.22 -10.43 -6.80
CA LYS A 39 -6.92 -11.04 -8.12
C LYS A 39 -5.64 -11.87 -8.15
N LEU A 40 -4.65 -11.50 -7.34
CA LEU A 40 -3.35 -12.16 -7.28
C LEU A 40 -3.19 -13.04 -6.04
N LEU A 41 -4.09 -12.95 -5.06
CA LEU A 41 -3.90 -13.58 -3.75
C LEU A 41 -3.64 -15.08 -3.82
N HIS A 42 -4.30 -15.79 -4.74
CA HIS A 42 -4.05 -17.22 -4.95
C HIS A 42 -2.61 -17.45 -5.41
N THR A 43 -2.17 -16.75 -6.44
CA THR A 43 -0.79 -16.85 -6.98
C THR A 43 0.25 -16.50 -5.93
N LEU A 44 0.02 -15.41 -5.16
CA LEU A 44 0.93 -14.97 -4.09
C LEU A 44 1.04 -15.99 -2.94
N ARG A 45 0.03 -16.83 -2.74
CA ARG A 45 0.02 -17.89 -1.72
C ARG A 45 0.64 -19.19 -2.20
N SER A 46 0.58 -19.45 -3.50
CA SER A 46 1.01 -20.73 -4.10
C SER A 46 2.47 -20.71 -4.49
N ASP A 47 3.06 -19.54 -4.67
CA ASP A 47 4.37 -19.42 -5.27
C ASP A 47 5.17 -18.24 -4.71
N HIS A 48 6.50 -18.41 -4.63
CA HIS A 48 7.43 -17.38 -4.17
C HIS A 48 7.63 -16.33 -5.25
N CYS A 49 6.86 -15.24 -5.16
CA CYS A 49 6.86 -14.14 -6.14
C CYS A 49 7.64 -12.91 -5.68
N GLU A 50 8.35 -12.96 -4.56
CA GLU A 50 9.04 -11.81 -4.01
C GLU A 50 10.03 -11.20 -5.02
N GLY A 51 10.01 -9.87 -5.19
CA GLY A 51 10.88 -9.18 -6.13
C GLY A 51 10.55 -9.30 -7.62
N HIS A 52 9.49 -10.03 -8.00
CA HIS A 52 9.13 -10.18 -9.40
C HIS A 52 8.64 -8.87 -10.02
N LEU A 53 9.21 -8.46 -11.18
CA LEU A 53 8.92 -7.18 -11.83
C LEU A 53 7.43 -6.98 -12.19
N LEU A 54 6.70 -8.07 -12.48
CA LEU A 54 5.28 -8.00 -12.80
C LEU A 54 4.42 -7.58 -11.59
N LEU A 55 4.87 -7.79 -10.35
CA LEU A 55 4.18 -7.27 -9.18
C LEU A 55 4.27 -5.74 -9.10
N GLN A 56 5.43 -5.19 -9.47
CA GLN A 56 5.60 -3.75 -9.60
C GLN A 56 4.66 -3.19 -10.67
N ARG A 57 4.65 -3.81 -11.87
CA ARG A 57 3.75 -3.42 -12.97
C ARG A 57 2.27 -3.44 -12.52
N PHE A 58 1.88 -4.44 -11.74
CA PHE A 58 0.52 -4.55 -11.21
C PHE A 58 0.20 -3.40 -10.23
N ASP A 59 1.12 -3.08 -9.32
CA ASP A 59 0.98 -1.95 -8.38
C ASP A 59 0.89 -0.60 -9.14
N ASP A 60 1.67 -0.41 -10.22
CA ASP A 60 1.64 0.79 -11.05
C ASP A 60 0.31 0.93 -11.82
N LEU A 61 -0.26 -0.18 -12.30
CA LEU A 61 -1.60 -0.20 -12.91
C LEU A 61 -2.68 0.18 -11.89
N GLN A 62 -2.61 -0.29 -10.66
CA GLN A 62 -3.53 0.09 -9.59
C GLN A 62 -3.42 1.58 -9.23
N ARG A 63 -2.18 2.09 -9.13
CA ARG A 63 -1.92 3.52 -8.89
C ARG A 63 -2.51 4.37 -10.02
N SER A 64 -2.27 3.99 -11.27
CA SER A 64 -2.82 4.67 -12.44
C SER A 64 -4.35 4.66 -12.43
N ALA A 65 -4.97 3.52 -12.11
CA ALA A 65 -6.42 3.40 -11.97
C ALA A 65 -6.97 4.36 -10.91
N LEU A 66 -6.34 4.40 -9.72
CA LEU A 66 -6.75 5.30 -8.65
C LEU A 66 -6.63 6.77 -9.07
N CYS A 67 -5.53 7.16 -9.74
CA CYS A 67 -5.34 8.51 -10.27
C CYS A 67 -6.46 8.89 -11.25
N GLN A 68 -6.85 7.96 -12.13
CA GLN A 68 -7.93 8.19 -13.10
C GLN A 68 -9.30 8.32 -12.44
N ILE A 69 -9.63 7.42 -11.49
CA ILE A 69 -10.91 7.44 -10.76
C ILE A 69 -11.06 8.72 -9.93
N SER A 70 -9.99 9.12 -9.24
CA SER A 70 -10.01 10.29 -8.34
C SER A 70 -9.73 11.61 -9.06
N ASN A 71 -9.33 11.56 -10.34
CA ASN A 71 -8.87 12.71 -11.13
C ASN A 71 -7.75 13.51 -10.42
N VAL A 72 -6.82 12.81 -9.76
CA VAL A 72 -5.72 13.39 -8.98
C VAL A 72 -4.42 12.70 -9.34
N SER A 73 -3.34 13.45 -9.53
CA SER A 73 -1.98 12.90 -9.60
C SER A 73 -1.46 12.60 -8.20
N LEU A 74 -1.18 11.34 -7.89
CA LEU A 74 -0.70 10.92 -6.59
C LEU A 74 0.82 10.97 -6.51
N THR A 75 1.34 11.63 -5.47
CA THR A 75 2.75 11.51 -5.08
C THR A 75 3.02 10.11 -4.49
N ASP A 76 4.29 9.75 -4.31
CA ASP A 76 4.66 8.45 -3.73
C ASP A 76 4.17 8.32 -2.27
N GLU A 77 4.20 9.41 -1.51
CA GLU A 77 3.67 9.45 -0.14
C GLU A 77 2.15 9.24 -0.10
N GLN A 78 1.42 9.89 -1.02
CA GLN A 78 -0.03 9.73 -1.14
C GLN A 78 -0.41 8.32 -1.61
N TRP A 79 0.36 7.75 -2.54
CA TRP A 79 0.20 6.36 -2.96
C TRP A 79 0.46 5.39 -1.80
N LEU A 80 1.53 5.62 -1.03
CA LEU A 80 1.81 4.82 0.16
C LEU A 80 0.65 4.90 1.16
N GLN A 81 0.10 6.10 1.38
CA GLN A 81 -1.08 6.28 2.24
C GLN A 81 -2.31 5.54 1.71
N ALA A 82 -2.64 5.70 0.43
CA ALA A 82 -3.79 5.03 -0.20
C ALA A 82 -3.68 3.50 -0.09
N SER A 83 -2.47 2.96 -0.10
CA SER A 83 -2.21 1.53 0.00
C SER A 83 -2.32 0.96 1.42
N LEU A 84 -2.42 1.79 2.45
CA LEU A 84 -2.62 1.33 3.82
C LEU A 84 -4.05 0.79 4.02
N PRO A 85 -4.25 -0.12 4.99
CA PRO A 85 -5.58 -0.51 5.42
C PRO A 85 -6.43 0.69 5.88
N VAL A 86 -7.75 0.60 5.73
CA VAL A 86 -8.69 1.66 6.13
C VAL A 86 -8.50 2.07 7.60
N ARG A 87 -8.28 1.10 8.49
CA ARG A 87 -8.00 1.36 9.93
C ARG A 87 -6.77 2.22 10.19
N ASN A 88 -5.84 2.30 9.23
CA ASN A 88 -4.61 3.11 9.28
C ASN A 88 -4.74 4.39 8.44
N GLY A 89 -5.96 4.78 8.06
CA GLY A 89 -6.24 5.97 7.27
C GLY A 89 -5.89 5.85 5.78
N GLY A 90 -5.83 4.62 5.24
CA GLY A 90 -5.67 4.35 3.82
C GLY A 90 -7.00 4.05 3.12
N LEU A 91 -6.94 3.75 1.84
CA LEU A 91 -8.08 3.32 1.01
C LEU A 91 -8.20 1.79 0.92
N GLY A 92 -7.25 1.04 1.48
CA GLY A 92 -7.25 -0.42 1.43
C GLY A 92 -6.76 -1.02 0.11
N ILE A 93 -6.23 -0.23 -0.82
CA ILE A 93 -5.67 -0.72 -2.09
C ILE A 93 -4.27 -1.28 -1.80
N ARG A 94 -4.22 -2.55 -1.41
CA ARG A 94 -2.98 -3.19 -0.95
C ARG A 94 -1.97 -3.34 -2.09
N ARG A 95 -0.73 -2.89 -1.86
CA ARG A 95 0.38 -3.12 -2.78
C ARG A 95 0.75 -4.60 -2.76
N VAL A 96 0.65 -5.25 -3.92
CA VAL A 96 0.90 -6.68 -4.04
C VAL A 96 2.37 -7.04 -3.85
N GLN A 97 3.28 -6.15 -4.24
CA GLN A 97 4.71 -6.32 -4.01
C GLN A 97 5.05 -6.46 -2.52
N SER A 98 4.44 -5.64 -1.67
CA SER A 98 4.67 -5.71 -0.22
C SER A 98 3.86 -6.81 0.48
N LEU A 99 2.78 -7.28 -0.14
CA LEU A 99 1.91 -8.34 0.37
C LEU A 99 2.44 -9.74 0.06
N ALA A 100 3.18 -9.91 -1.04
CA ALA A 100 3.63 -11.20 -1.57
C ALA A 100 4.37 -12.06 -0.52
N PRO A 101 5.40 -11.57 0.19
CA PRO A 101 6.10 -12.39 1.18
C PRO A 101 5.18 -12.84 2.33
N SER A 102 4.30 -11.96 2.78
CA SER A 102 3.37 -12.26 3.88
C SER A 102 2.31 -13.29 3.47
N ALA A 103 1.85 -13.26 2.22
CA ALA A 103 0.88 -14.21 1.70
C ALA A 103 1.49 -15.60 1.51
N PHE A 104 2.68 -15.66 0.95
CA PHE A 104 3.42 -16.90 0.73
C PHE A 104 3.77 -17.60 2.06
N LEU A 105 4.44 -16.88 2.98
CA LEU A 105 4.89 -17.42 4.26
C LEU A 105 3.73 -17.94 5.12
N ALA A 106 2.61 -17.22 5.16
CA ALA A 106 1.44 -17.69 5.89
C ALA A 106 0.83 -18.94 5.29
N SER A 107 0.78 -19.03 3.96
CA SER A 107 0.25 -20.20 3.24
C SER A 107 1.16 -21.41 3.44
N ALA A 108 2.45 -21.27 3.22
CA ALA A 108 3.44 -22.31 3.40
C ALA A 108 3.46 -22.85 4.83
N ALA A 109 3.47 -21.96 5.83
CA ALA A 109 3.39 -22.35 7.25
C ALA A 109 2.09 -23.07 7.58
N GLY A 110 0.96 -22.65 6.99
CA GLY A 110 -0.36 -23.25 7.22
C GLY A 110 -0.56 -24.61 6.59
N THR A 111 0.13 -24.91 5.49
CA THR A 111 -0.01 -26.17 4.75
C THR A 111 1.01 -27.23 5.12
N ARG A 112 2.04 -26.89 5.88
CA ARG A 112 3.17 -27.78 6.20
C ARG A 112 2.73 -29.12 6.80
N LEU A 113 1.91 -29.09 7.85
CA LEU A 113 1.41 -30.30 8.48
C LEU A 113 0.57 -31.17 7.53
N LEU A 114 -0.20 -30.54 6.64
CA LEU A 114 -0.98 -31.25 5.65
C LEU A 114 -0.07 -31.88 4.58
N GLN A 115 0.97 -31.19 4.15
CA GLN A 115 1.98 -31.70 3.22
C GLN A 115 2.69 -32.93 3.81
N ASP A 116 3.15 -32.85 5.05
CA ASP A 116 3.78 -33.96 5.76
C ASP A 116 2.83 -35.19 5.82
N HIS A 117 1.55 -34.93 6.10
CA HIS A 117 0.55 -36.02 6.18
C HIS A 117 0.29 -36.66 4.81
N VAL A 118 0.13 -35.86 3.74
CA VAL A 118 -0.16 -36.37 2.38
C VAL A 118 1.02 -37.10 1.80
N LEU A 119 2.23 -36.64 2.06
CA LEU A 119 3.46 -37.21 1.51
C LEU A 119 4.01 -38.38 2.35
N GLY A 120 3.42 -38.66 3.52
CA GLY A 120 3.85 -39.73 4.42
C GLY A 120 5.27 -39.61 4.95
N GLN A 121 5.85 -38.42 4.85
CA GLN A 121 7.23 -38.13 5.22
C GLN A 121 7.26 -36.93 6.18
N VAL A 122 7.65 -37.19 7.42
CA VAL A 122 7.81 -36.14 8.44
C VAL A 122 9.21 -35.52 8.31
N GLY A 123 9.28 -34.23 8.05
CA GLY A 123 10.51 -33.45 8.18
C GLY A 123 11.52 -33.52 7.02
N ILE A 124 11.19 -34.13 5.88
CA ILE A 124 12.13 -34.27 4.72
C ILE A 124 12.01 -33.10 3.75
N PHE A 125 10.95 -32.29 3.85
CA PHE A 125 10.80 -31.13 2.97
C PHE A 125 11.70 -29.98 3.40
N ASN A 126 12.79 -29.82 2.66
CA ASN A 126 13.55 -28.58 2.65
C ASN A 126 12.84 -27.63 1.69
N ASP A 127 11.97 -26.78 2.21
CA ASP A 127 11.33 -25.72 1.42
C ASP A 127 12.32 -24.55 1.33
N ASP A 128 13.18 -24.62 0.29
CA ASP A 128 14.21 -23.61 0.04
C ASP A 128 13.57 -22.23 -0.20
N ASP A 129 12.41 -22.20 -0.87
CA ASP A 129 11.66 -20.95 -1.10
C ASP A 129 11.14 -20.35 0.19
N PHE A 130 10.61 -21.17 1.10
CA PHE A 130 10.19 -20.73 2.43
C PHE A 130 11.37 -20.18 3.25
N SER A 131 12.48 -20.91 3.27
CA SER A 131 13.69 -20.50 3.98
C SER A 131 14.28 -19.22 3.41
N THR A 132 14.33 -19.07 2.09
CA THR A 132 14.79 -17.89 1.39
C THR A 132 13.89 -16.69 1.68
N SER A 133 12.57 -16.84 1.57
CA SER A 133 11.61 -15.79 1.91
C SER A 133 11.67 -15.37 3.37
N LEU A 134 11.99 -16.30 4.27
CA LEU A 134 12.13 -16.00 5.68
C LEU A 134 13.40 -15.19 5.97
N GLN A 135 14.51 -15.53 5.29
CA GLN A 135 15.80 -14.85 5.44
C GLN A 135 15.82 -13.46 4.80
N SER A 136 15.18 -13.29 3.65
CA SER A 136 15.10 -12.00 2.95
C SER A 136 14.24 -10.97 3.70
N ARG A 137 13.42 -11.42 4.64
CA ARG A 137 12.44 -10.59 5.33
C ARG A 137 13.08 -9.73 6.44
N PRO A 138 12.97 -8.39 6.39
CA PRO A 138 13.50 -7.50 7.43
C PRO A 138 12.60 -7.37 8.68
N TYR A 139 11.53 -8.16 8.78
CA TYR A 139 10.52 -8.04 9.83
C TYR A 139 10.50 -9.28 10.73
N PRO A 140 10.14 -9.15 12.03
CA PRO A 140 10.08 -10.26 12.96
C PRO A 140 9.04 -11.31 12.55
N ILE A 141 9.34 -12.56 12.89
CA ILE A 141 8.44 -13.69 12.67
C ILE A 141 7.26 -13.58 13.66
N PRO A 142 6.01 -13.81 13.24
CA PRO A 142 4.88 -13.88 14.16
C PRO A 142 5.02 -14.99 15.20
N GLU A 143 4.32 -14.86 16.34
CA GLU A 143 4.24 -15.91 17.34
C GLU A 143 3.71 -17.22 16.77
N LYS A 144 4.15 -18.36 17.34
CA LYS A 144 3.80 -19.71 16.82
C LYS A 144 2.31 -19.91 16.58
N ALA A 145 1.45 -19.37 17.44
CA ALA A 145 -0.01 -19.49 17.31
C ALA A 145 -0.57 -18.70 16.11
N ALA A 146 0.16 -17.70 15.61
CA ALA A 146 -0.27 -16.80 14.54
C ALA A 146 0.45 -17.03 13.21
N VAL A 147 1.39 -17.98 13.13
CA VAL A 147 2.23 -18.25 11.95
C VAL A 147 1.40 -18.60 10.70
N THR A 148 0.24 -19.25 10.86
CA THR A 148 -0.67 -19.58 9.75
C THR A 148 -1.53 -18.39 9.30
N SER A 149 -1.51 -17.28 10.05
CA SER A 149 -2.34 -16.10 9.78
C SER A 149 -1.61 -15.10 8.90
N GLN A 150 -2.03 -14.93 7.65
CA GLN A 150 -1.52 -13.90 6.74
C GLN A 150 -1.57 -12.49 7.38
N ARG A 151 -2.62 -12.21 8.16
CA ARG A 151 -2.76 -10.92 8.86
C ARG A 151 -1.66 -10.68 9.89
N ALA A 152 -1.18 -11.72 10.57
CA ALA A 152 -0.08 -11.61 11.52
C ALA A 152 1.24 -11.27 10.83
N TRP A 153 1.52 -11.94 9.70
CA TRP A 153 2.67 -11.64 8.86
C TRP A 153 2.63 -10.23 8.25
N ASP A 154 1.45 -9.79 7.81
CA ASP A 154 1.28 -8.49 7.17
C ASP A 154 1.31 -7.31 8.17
N LYS A 155 0.98 -7.55 9.43
CA LYS A 155 0.91 -6.53 10.48
C LYS A 155 2.20 -5.72 10.60
N THR A 156 3.34 -6.37 10.66
CA THR A 156 4.67 -5.73 10.80
C THR A 156 5.03 -4.90 9.56
N VAL A 157 4.66 -5.37 8.37
CA VAL A 157 4.84 -4.63 7.10
C VAL A 157 4.01 -3.35 7.09
N VAL A 158 2.74 -3.45 7.49
CA VAL A 158 1.82 -2.31 7.57
C VAL A 158 2.30 -1.27 8.59
N GLU A 159 2.74 -1.72 9.77
CA GLU A 159 3.27 -0.84 10.82
C GLU A 159 4.52 -0.08 10.34
N ALA A 160 5.42 -0.75 9.65
CA ALA A 160 6.60 -0.10 9.08
C ALA A 160 6.24 0.91 7.98
N GLN A 161 5.29 0.61 7.12
CA GLN A 161 4.79 1.53 6.10
C GLN A 161 4.09 2.74 6.74
N PHE A 162 3.30 2.53 7.77
CA PHE A 162 2.65 3.59 8.52
C PHE A 162 3.66 4.52 9.21
N SER A 163 4.71 3.95 9.84
CA SER A 163 5.78 4.73 10.47
C SER A 163 6.57 5.56 9.47
N LYS A 164 6.90 5.02 8.29
CA LYS A 164 7.55 5.78 7.21
C LYS A 164 6.74 7.00 6.79
N ARG A 165 5.42 6.88 6.70
CA ARG A 165 4.52 7.99 6.36
C ARG A 165 4.53 9.08 7.43
N THR A 166 4.43 8.70 8.72
CA THR A 166 4.39 9.68 9.82
C THR A 166 5.67 10.50 9.91
N THR A 167 6.82 9.88 9.67
CA THR A 167 8.12 10.59 9.65
C THR A 167 8.24 11.52 8.44
N ALA A 168 7.75 11.16 7.28
CA ALA A 168 7.74 12.02 6.08
C ALA A 168 6.81 13.23 6.27
N SER A 169 5.61 13.02 6.81
CA SER A 169 4.64 14.09 7.10
C SER A 169 5.15 15.08 8.16
N GLY A 170 5.86 14.60 9.18
CA GLY A 170 6.48 15.45 10.22
C GLY A 170 7.55 16.38 9.64
N LYS A 171 8.37 15.91 8.71
CA LYS A 171 9.37 16.75 8.01
C LYS A 171 8.71 17.82 7.14
N ALA A 172 7.63 17.52 6.43
CA ALA A 172 6.91 18.48 5.60
C ALA A 172 6.21 19.56 6.41
N SER A 173 5.68 19.25 7.60
CA SER A 173 5.07 20.21 8.52
C SER A 173 6.11 21.16 9.12
N GLY A 174 7.30 20.67 9.46
CA GLY A 174 8.40 21.51 9.98
C GLY A 174 8.87 22.55 8.96
N CYS A 175 8.96 22.22 7.68
CA CYS A 175 9.35 23.14 6.62
C CYS A 175 8.30 24.23 6.36
N ARG A 176 7.01 23.92 6.47
CA ARG A 176 5.92 24.91 6.29
C ARG A 176 5.88 25.92 7.43
N GLY A 177 6.11 25.51 8.67
CA GLY A 177 6.18 26.40 9.83
C GLY A 177 7.37 27.38 9.76
N ALA A 178 8.51 26.95 9.24
CA ALA A 178 9.69 27.80 9.04
C ALA A 178 9.48 28.86 7.94
N SER A 179 8.78 28.52 6.85
CA SER A 179 8.44 29.48 5.79
C SER A 179 7.45 30.53 6.24
N GLN A 180 6.43 30.17 7.00
CA GLN A 180 5.46 31.13 7.55
C GLN A 180 6.07 32.06 8.59
N ARG A 181 7.00 31.57 9.43
CA ARG A 181 7.72 32.43 10.38
C ARG A 181 8.66 33.42 9.69
N ARG A 182 9.27 33.06 8.56
CA ARG A 182 10.09 33.99 7.77
C ARG A 182 9.25 35.05 7.06
N GLN A 183 8.05 34.73 6.57
CA GLN A 183 7.13 35.70 5.97
C GLN A 183 6.55 36.65 7.01
N ALA A 184 6.23 36.20 8.22
CA ALA A 184 5.78 37.05 9.31
C ALA A 184 6.87 38.03 9.79
N ALA A 185 8.13 37.58 9.84
CA ALA A 185 9.26 38.44 10.20
C ALA A 185 9.55 39.53 9.13
N CYS A 186 9.35 39.17 7.84
CA CYS A 186 9.54 40.13 6.74
C CYS A 186 8.43 41.20 6.72
N ALA A 187 7.17 40.84 7.05
CA ALA A 187 6.05 41.77 7.13
C ALA A 187 6.16 42.76 8.32
N ALA A 188 6.78 42.34 9.42
CA ALA A 188 7.02 43.19 10.57
C ALA A 188 8.12 44.26 10.35
N HIS A 189 9.01 44.03 9.36
CA HIS A 189 10.10 44.97 9.03
C HIS A 189 9.72 46.02 7.97
N CYS A 190 8.68 45.73 7.15
CA CYS A 190 8.11 46.71 6.22
C CYS A 190 6.94 47.44 6.90
N GLY A 191 7.23 48.47 7.69
CA GLY A 191 6.25 49.29 8.38
C GLY A 191 5.31 50.04 7.44
N LEU A 192 4.21 49.42 7.08
CA LEU A 192 3.07 50.10 6.45
C LEU A 192 1.99 50.31 7.50
N ARG A 193 1.97 51.55 8.04
CA ARG A 193 0.88 52.08 8.86
C ARG A 193 -0.39 52.16 8.02
N SER A 194 -1.37 51.31 8.31
CA SER A 194 -2.73 51.49 7.80
C SER A 194 -3.52 52.37 8.76
N SER A 195 -3.87 53.56 8.31
CA SER A 195 -4.82 54.47 8.95
C SER A 195 -6.23 53.85 9.02
N PRO A 196 -6.99 54.06 10.12
CA PRO A 196 -8.36 53.61 10.20
C PRO A 196 -9.29 54.55 9.41
N ARG A 197 -10.01 54.01 8.42
CA ARG A 197 -11.13 54.68 7.73
C ARG A 197 -12.34 54.72 8.65
N GLN A 198 -12.73 55.91 9.09
CA GLN A 198 -14.03 56.20 9.67
C GLN A 198 -15.16 55.91 8.67
N ARG A 199 -16.09 55.05 9.04
CA ARG A 199 -17.37 54.86 8.36
C ARG A 199 -18.39 55.82 8.94
N SER A 200 -18.77 56.84 8.18
CA SER A 200 -19.96 57.67 8.42
C SER A 200 -21.22 56.88 8.02
N ARG A 201 -22.21 56.81 8.94
CA ARG A 201 -23.58 56.36 8.68
C ARG A 201 -24.37 57.46 8.01
N PRO A 202 -25.21 57.19 7.00
CA PRO A 202 -26.31 58.09 6.63
C PRO A 202 -27.58 57.73 7.40
N ARG A 203 -28.37 58.76 7.62
CA ARG A 203 -29.73 58.70 8.18
C ARG A 203 -30.72 58.06 7.21
#